data_eb6fc9c53752067a0d202f27c5f310af
#
_entry.id   eb6fc9c53752067a0d202f27c5f310af
#
_cell.length_a   1.000
_cell.length_b   1.000
_cell.length_c   1.000
_cell.angle_alpha   90.00
_cell.angle_beta   90.00
_cell.angle_gamma   90.00
#
_symmetry.space_group_name_H-M   'P 1'
#
loop_
_entity.id
_entity.type
_entity.pdbx_description
1 polymer ?
#
loop_
_entity_poly.entity_id
_entity_poly.type
_entity_poly.pdbx_seq_one_letter_code
_entity_poly.pdbx_strand_id
1 'polypeptide(L)'
;MIPPRHGLLPVIAALWLGTAATANAQQKLTITVVTQPFGTQPQFTKVDQPILRDGLKAKSSGQIDVKLSAWPEMGLNGPEVLRLVRAGQVDIGAAPLSTVSGDVPFLDGIDLAGLHPDIDQARKTAVALLPLANKELEKFGSQIIAVYPFPAQVIWCRQPVSSLADLKGRKIRTFGASLNDFVTAIGAQPVSIGFPEVYSALERGVADCAVTGTGSGNAAKWYEVTTNIYNLSVGWAVAAYYVNIAWWNKLDQPTRDLISATMKEVELAQWKLGAEATQDGLDCNAGKAAGCKIHTLVTDKAMKVVDATPEDKAALKKIVETVVIPGWVKRCGPRCGEIYNEVVAPMTGLKFTAN
;
A
#
# COMPACT_ATOMS: atom_id res chain seq x y z
N MET A 1 73.17 -36.61 68.59
CA MET A 1 72.91 -36.48 67.12
C MET A 1 71.45 -36.21 66.94
N ILE A 2 71.11 -34.97 66.58
CA ILE A 2 69.74 -34.49 66.42
C ILE A 2 69.56 -34.25 64.91
N PRO A 3 68.50 -34.80 64.21
CA PRO A 3 68.26 -34.52 62.80
C PRO A 3 67.47 -33.22 62.61
N PRO A 4 67.62 -32.53 61.48
CA PRO A 4 66.97 -31.23 61.20
C PRO A 4 65.52 -31.36 60.82
N ARG A 5 64.73 -30.42 61.32
CA ARG A 5 63.32 -30.21 60.96
C ARG A 5 63.23 -29.52 59.60
N HIS A 6 62.58 -30.15 58.67
CA HIS A 6 62.14 -29.50 57.39
C HIS A 6 60.83 -28.75 57.62
N GLY A 7 60.89 -27.44 57.45
CA GLY A 7 59.65 -26.59 57.42
C GLY A 7 58.91 -26.71 56.08
N LEU A 8 57.64 -27.08 56.14
CA LEU A 8 56.71 -27.00 55.01
C LEU A 8 56.14 -25.58 54.93
N LEU A 9 56.38 -24.89 53.82
CA LEU A 9 55.70 -23.66 53.44
C LEU A 9 54.34 -24.00 52.80
N PRO A 10 53.21 -23.34 53.17
CA PRO A 10 51.95 -23.54 52.49
C PRO A 10 51.93 -22.75 51.21
N VAL A 11 51.69 -23.44 50.08
CA VAL A 11 51.40 -22.84 48.80
C VAL A 11 49.95 -22.40 48.82
N ILE A 12 49.68 -21.08 48.82
CA ILE A 12 48.35 -20.49 48.66
C ILE A 12 48.06 -20.48 47.18
N ALA A 13 47.22 -21.41 46.72
CA ALA A 13 46.64 -21.40 45.36
C ALA A 13 45.51 -20.37 45.32
N ALA A 14 45.78 -19.21 44.70
CA ALA A 14 44.74 -18.23 44.41
C ALA A 14 43.84 -18.75 43.26
N LEU A 15 42.64 -19.22 43.60
CA LEU A 15 41.59 -19.51 42.61
C LEU A 15 41.10 -18.19 42.02
N TRP A 16 41.49 -17.91 40.80
CA TRP A 16 40.81 -16.88 39.95
C TRP A 16 39.47 -17.45 39.47
N LEU A 17 38.39 -17.06 40.14
CA LEU A 17 37.02 -17.22 39.62
C LEU A 17 36.84 -16.24 38.47
N GLY A 18 37.16 -16.66 37.25
CA GLY A 18 36.77 -15.98 36.04
C GLY A 18 35.25 -16.00 35.92
N THR A 19 34.58 -14.89 36.19
CA THR A 19 33.19 -14.67 35.79
C THR A 19 33.13 -14.68 34.26
N ALA A 20 32.84 -15.83 33.68
CA ALA A 20 32.46 -15.91 32.28
C ALA A 20 31.15 -15.11 32.16
N ALA A 21 31.25 -13.86 31.71
CA ALA A 21 30.09 -13.13 31.17
C ALA A 21 29.58 -13.94 29.99
N THR A 22 28.52 -14.72 30.20
CA THR A 22 27.75 -15.30 29.09
C THR A 22 27.20 -14.13 28.29
N ALA A 23 27.92 -13.78 27.23
CA ALA A 23 27.36 -12.94 26.19
C ALA A 23 26.12 -13.72 25.69
N ASN A 24 24.93 -13.34 26.16
CA ASN A 24 23.70 -13.75 25.55
C ASN A 24 23.78 -13.25 24.09
N ALA A 25 24.10 -14.14 23.18
CA ALA A 25 23.98 -13.89 21.77
C ALA A 25 22.48 -13.57 21.55
N GLN A 26 22.15 -12.30 21.52
CA GLN A 26 20.76 -11.84 21.30
C GLN A 26 20.29 -12.47 19.99
N GLN A 27 19.26 -13.32 20.08
CA GLN A 27 18.79 -14.09 18.95
C GLN A 27 18.33 -13.12 17.84
N LYS A 28 18.96 -13.22 16.67
CA LYS A 28 18.68 -12.35 15.53
C LYS A 28 17.22 -12.53 15.11
N LEU A 29 16.45 -11.44 15.12
CA LEU A 29 15.07 -11.44 14.68
C LEU A 29 15.03 -11.40 13.15
N THR A 30 14.37 -12.36 12.51
CA THR A 30 14.05 -12.30 11.07
C THR A 30 12.59 -11.90 10.92
N ILE A 31 12.32 -10.88 10.12
CA ILE A 31 10.98 -10.39 9.79
C ILE A 31 10.70 -10.67 8.32
N THR A 32 9.64 -11.41 8.04
CA THR A 32 9.17 -11.66 6.67
C THR A 32 8.19 -10.57 6.25
N VAL A 33 8.53 -9.87 5.17
CA VAL A 33 7.77 -8.72 4.68
C VAL A 33 7.40 -8.92 3.22
N VAL A 34 6.12 -8.74 2.88
CA VAL A 34 5.65 -8.74 1.49
C VAL A 34 4.95 -7.41 1.20
N THR A 35 5.47 -6.70 0.19
CA THR A 35 4.91 -5.40 -0.21
C THR A 35 4.88 -5.29 -1.72
N GLN A 36 4.15 -4.31 -2.23
CA GLN A 36 4.15 -3.86 -3.62
C GLN A 36 3.83 -4.93 -4.68
N PRO A 37 3.09 -4.54 -5.72
CA PRO A 37 2.71 -5.44 -6.80
C PRO A 37 3.86 -5.86 -7.72
N PHE A 38 4.98 -5.11 -7.69
CA PHE A 38 6.23 -5.45 -8.39
C PHE A 38 7.45 -4.88 -7.67
N GLY A 39 8.58 -5.58 -7.73
CA GLY A 39 9.86 -5.11 -7.22
C GLY A 39 10.46 -3.92 -7.99
N THR A 40 9.90 -3.55 -9.14
CA THR A 40 10.28 -2.38 -9.95
C THR A 40 9.51 -1.11 -9.57
N GLN A 41 8.49 -1.20 -8.72
CA GLN A 41 7.73 -0.03 -8.26
C GLN A 41 8.65 0.93 -7.46
N PRO A 42 8.58 2.24 -7.69
CA PRO A 42 9.35 3.22 -6.92
C PRO A 42 9.11 3.12 -5.41
N GLN A 43 7.90 2.76 -4.97
CA GLN A 43 7.57 2.49 -3.57
C GLN A 43 8.46 1.39 -2.98
N PHE A 44 8.74 0.34 -3.76
CA PHE A 44 9.61 -0.75 -3.34
C PHE A 44 11.09 -0.34 -3.34
N THR A 45 11.57 0.21 -4.48
CA THR A 45 13.00 0.46 -4.69
C THR A 45 13.53 1.70 -3.96
N LYS A 46 12.68 2.73 -3.77
CA LYS A 46 13.09 4.00 -3.16
C LYS A 46 12.68 4.13 -1.69
N VAL A 47 11.76 3.29 -1.19
CA VAL A 47 11.27 3.37 0.18
C VAL A 47 11.39 2.04 0.91
N ASP A 48 10.73 0.96 0.44
CA ASP A 48 10.70 -0.30 1.18
C ASP A 48 12.10 -0.92 1.31
N GLN A 49 12.90 -0.93 0.25
CA GLN A 49 14.26 -1.45 0.31
C GLN A 49 15.18 -0.60 1.19
N PRO A 50 15.38 0.72 0.94
CA PRO A 50 16.38 1.50 1.68
C PRO A 50 15.93 1.86 3.11
N ILE A 51 14.64 2.12 3.36
CA ILE A 51 14.17 2.60 4.66
C ILE A 51 13.68 1.43 5.53
N LEU A 52 12.79 0.57 5.00
CA LEU A 52 12.26 -0.54 5.79
C LEU A 52 13.30 -1.64 5.96
N ARG A 53 13.81 -2.22 4.87
CA ARG A 53 14.75 -3.35 4.94
C ARG A 53 16.11 -2.93 5.49
N ASP A 54 16.79 -2.04 4.80
CA ASP A 54 18.18 -1.69 5.09
C ASP A 54 18.27 -0.75 6.30
N GLY A 55 17.32 0.18 6.42
CA GLY A 55 17.22 1.11 7.55
C GLY A 55 16.94 0.40 8.87
N LEU A 56 16.01 -0.55 8.90
CA LEU A 56 15.70 -1.30 10.12
C LEU A 56 16.88 -2.19 10.55
N LYS A 57 17.57 -2.82 9.57
CA LYS A 57 18.78 -3.58 9.83
C LYS A 57 19.89 -2.70 10.42
N ALA A 58 20.14 -1.53 9.84
CA ALA A 58 21.16 -0.59 10.31
C ALA A 58 20.85 -0.07 11.73
N LYS A 59 19.61 0.39 11.97
CA LYS A 59 19.17 0.93 13.26
C LYS A 59 19.18 -0.10 14.38
N SER A 60 18.97 -1.38 14.05
CA SER A 60 19.07 -2.49 15.01
C SER A 60 20.49 -3.02 15.19
N SER A 61 21.51 -2.37 14.63
CA SER A 61 22.90 -2.88 14.61
C SER A 61 22.98 -4.32 14.09
N GLY A 62 22.13 -4.66 13.08
CA GLY A 62 22.06 -5.96 12.45
C GLY A 62 21.29 -7.03 13.23
N GLN A 63 20.65 -6.68 14.35
CA GLN A 63 19.85 -7.62 15.14
C GLN A 63 18.52 -7.97 14.46
N ILE A 64 18.00 -7.08 13.58
CA ILE A 64 16.81 -7.34 12.78
C ILE A 64 17.22 -7.52 11.33
N ASP A 65 16.81 -8.64 10.72
CA ASP A 65 16.98 -8.95 9.30
C ASP A 65 15.61 -9.02 8.63
N VAL A 66 15.41 -8.21 7.57
CA VAL A 66 14.14 -8.12 6.86
C VAL A 66 14.23 -8.89 5.55
N LYS A 67 13.45 -9.96 5.43
CA LYS A 67 13.22 -10.67 4.16
C LYS A 67 12.08 -9.99 3.42
N LEU A 68 12.43 -9.08 2.53
CA LEU A 68 11.49 -8.28 1.76
C LEU A 68 11.27 -8.88 0.38
N SER A 69 10.00 -9.13 0.03
CA SER A 69 9.57 -9.65 -1.28
C SER A 69 8.45 -8.78 -1.87
N ALA A 70 8.38 -8.75 -3.20
CA ALA A 70 7.19 -8.26 -3.92
C ALA A 70 6.15 -9.37 -4.07
N TRP A 71 4.87 -9.03 -4.35
CA TRP A 71 3.79 -10.01 -4.43
C TRP A 71 4.06 -11.19 -5.38
N PRO A 72 4.53 -10.98 -6.64
CA PRO A 72 4.76 -12.07 -7.57
C PRO A 72 5.83 -13.07 -7.12
N GLU A 73 6.80 -12.63 -6.30
CA GLU A 73 7.86 -13.50 -5.75
C GLU A 73 7.28 -14.53 -4.76
N MET A 74 6.08 -14.25 -4.25
CA MET A 74 5.33 -15.15 -3.37
C MET A 74 4.06 -15.74 -4.04
N GLY A 75 3.88 -15.52 -5.35
CA GLY A 75 2.71 -15.99 -6.09
C GLY A 75 1.41 -15.26 -5.75
N LEU A 76 1.47 -13.99 -5.30
CA LEU A 76 0.33 -13.21 -4.84
C LEU A 76 -0.14 -12.20 -5.89
N ASN A 77 -1.44 -11.88 -5.83
CA ASN A 77 -2.12 -10.91 -6.68
C ASN A 77 -2.65 -9.67 -5.91
N GLY A 78 -2.51 -9.68 -4.58
CA GLY A 78 -2.89 -8.58 -3.69
C GLY A 78 -3.93 -8.96 -2.62
N PRO A 79 -5.12 -9.48 -2.97
CA PRO A 79 -6.16 -9.81 -1.99
C PRO A 79 -5.72 -10.79 -0.90
N GLU A 80 -4.75 -11.66 -1.21
CA GLU A 80 -4.25 -12.69 -0.30
C GLU A 80 -3.36 -12.14 0.81
N VAL A 81 -2.78 -10.95 0.63
CA VAL A 81 -1.77 -10.38 1.55
C VAL A 81 -2.28 -10.32 3.00
N LEU A 82 -3.49 -9.76 3.21
CA LEU A 82 -4.07 -9.67 4.56
C LEU A 82 -4.31 -11.05 5.17
N ARG A 83 -4.70 -12.05 4.37
CA ARG A 83 -4.93 -13.42 4.83
C ARG A 83 -3.64 -14.11 5.27
N LEU A 84 -2.51 -13.86 4.55
CA LEU A 84 -1.20 -14.38 4.93
C LEU A 84 -0.69 -13.76 6.23
N VAL A 85 -0.87 -12.45 6.41
CA VAL A 85 -0.56 -11.75 7.67
C VAL A 85 -1.40 -12.33 8.82
N ARG A 86 -2.71 -12.45 8.62
CA ARG A 86 -3.61 -13.06 9.60
C ARG A 86 -3.21 -14.48 9.99
N ALA A 87 -2.79 -15.29 9.01
CA ALA A 87 -2.32 -16.65 9.24
C ALA A 87 -0.92 -16.75 9.88
N GLY A 88 -0.21 -15.61 10.04
CA GLY A 88 1.15 -15.59 10.56
C GLY A 88 2.19 -16.18 9.60
N GLN A 89 1.86 -16.28 8.30
CA GLN A 89 2.80 -16.74 7.27
C GLN A 89 3.69 -15.59 6.77
N VAL A 90 3.28 -14.36 6.99
CA VAL A 90 4.01 -13.12 6.74
C VAL A 90 3.85 -12.23 7.98
N ASP A 91 4.94 -11.66 8.46
CA ASP A 91 4.92 -10.80 9.66
C ASP A 91 4.36 -9.42 9.35
N ILE A 92 4.79 -8.84 8.22
CA ILE A 92 4.31 -7.54 7.70
C ILE A 92 3.92 -7.71 6.24
N GLY A 93 2.68 -7.38 5.92
CA GLY A 93 2.17 -7.36 4.54
C GLY A 93 1.68 -5.98 4.14
N ALA A 94 1.81 -5.59 2.87
CA ALA A 94 1.23 -4.36 2.38
C ALA A 94 0.39 -4.56 1.13
N ALA A 95 -0.81 -3.96 1.13
CA ALA A 95 -1.73 -3.96 0.01
C ALA A 95 -2.67 -2.74 0.07
N PRO A 96 -3.23 -2.26 -1.08
CA PRO A 96 -4.28 -1.27 -1.08
C PRO A 96 -5.48 -1.72 -0.25
N LEU A 97 -6.05 -0.79 0.53
CA LEU A 97 -7.19 -1.05 1.41
C LEU A 97 -8.41 -1.57 0.65
N SER A 98 -8.65 -1.04 -0.55
CA SER A 98 -9.72 -1.49 -1.45
C SER A 98 -9.53 -2.93 -1.94
N THR A 99 -8.30 -3.38 -2.12
CA THR A 99 -7.97 -4.74 -2.59
C THR A 99 -8.37 -5.81 -1.56
N VAL A 100 -8.26 -5.49 -0.26
CA VAL A 100 -8.60 -6.39 0.85
C VAL A 100 -10.00 -6.13 1.43
N SER A 101 -10.76 -5.20 0.86
CA SER A 101 -12.09 -4.80 1.33
C SER A 101 -13.16 -5.90 1.20
N GLY A 102 -12.90 -6.94 0.41
CA GLY A 102 -13.76 -8.12 0.36
C GLY A 102 -13.83 -8.86 1.70
N ASP A 103 -12.75 -8.88 2.47
CA ASP A 103 -12.68 -9.46 3.81
C ASP A 103 -13.12 -8.45 4.89
N VAL A 104 -12.78 -7.15 4.71
CA VAL A 104 -13.07 -6.08 5.68
C VAL A 104 -13.65 -4.86 4.93
N PRO A 105 -14.97 -4.82 4.65
CA PRO A 105 -15.61 -3.78 3.82
C PRO A 105 -15.37 -2.35 4.31
N PHE A 106 -15.15 -2.15 5.62
CA PHE A 106 -14.84 -0.84 6.20
C PHE A 106 -13.63 -0.18 5.53
N LEU A 107 -12.61 -0.96 5.15
CA LEU A 107 -11.35 -0.45 4.62
C LEU A 107 -11.50 0.29 3.28
N ASP A 108 -12.47 -0.09 2.45
CA ASP A 108 -12.76 0.60 1.18
C ASP A 108 -13.19 2.07 1.43
N GLY A 109 -13.84 2.35 2.58
CA GLY A 109 -14.31 3.68 2.96
C GLY A 109 -13.21 4.73 3.15
N ILE A 110 -11.96 4.31 3.28
CA ILE A 110 -10.82 5.22 3.45
C ILE A 110 -10.47 5.92 2.12
N ASP A 111 -10.62 5.21 0.98
CA ASP A 111 -10.31 5.75 -0.34
C ASP A 111 -11.34 5.27 -1.38
N LEU A 112 -12.60 5.63 -1.15
CA LEU A 112 -13.69 5.35 -2.10
C LEU A 112 -13.40 5.96 -3.47
N ALA A 113 -13.76 5.26 -4.53
CA ALA A 113 -13.53 5.69 -5.90
C ALA A 113 -14.08 7.11 -6.17
N GLY A 114 -13.19 8.05 -6.52
CA GLY A 114 -13.50 9.44 -6.81
C GLY A 114 -13.77 10.34 -5.58
N LEU A 115 -13.66 9.83 -4.36
CA LEU A 115 -13.97 10.60 -3.15
C LEU A 115 -13.00 11.75 -2.90
N HIS A 116 -11.70 11.55 -3.15
CA HIS A 116 -10.65 12.50 -2.81
C HIS A 116 -10.12 13.21 -4.05
N PRO A 117 -10.33 14.53 -4.19
CA PRO A 117 -9.83 15.30 -5.33
C PRO A 117 -8.31 15.45 -5.32
N ASP A 118 -7.69 15.37 -4.14
CA ASP A 118 -6.25 15.52 -3.94
C ASP A 118 -5.72 14.58 -2.86
N ILE A 119 -4.39 14.42 -2.83
CA ILE A 119 -3.67 13.50 -1.95
C ILE A 119 -3.75 13.93 -0.48
N ASP A 120 -3.83 15.23 -0.21
CA ASP A 120 -3.88 15.73 1.17
C ASP A 120 -5.22 15.38 1.83
N GLN A 121 -6.31 15.45 1.05
CA GLN A 121 -7.62 15.01 1.53
C GLN A 121 -7.67 13.50 1.74
N ALA A 122 -7.09 12.71 0.85
CA ALA A 122 -6.95 11.27 1.03
C ALA A 122 -6.17 10.95 2.32
N ARG A 123 -5.08 11.68 2.58
CA ARG A 123 -4.29 11.51 3.81
C ARG A 123 -5.08 11.86 5.08
N LYS A 124 -5.80 12.99 5.05
CA LYS A 124 -6.63 13.40 6.20
C LYS A 124 -7.69 12.35 6.53
N THR A 125 -8.37 11.83 5.52
CA THR A 125 -9.38 10.76 5.69
C THR A 125 -8.75 9.47 6.20
N ALA A 126 -7.61 9.05 5.65
CA ALA A 126 -6.91 7.86 6.10
C ALA A 126 -6.51 7.96 7.58
N VAL A 127 -5.93 9.08 7.99
CA VAL A 127 -5.55 9.33 9.40
C VAL A 127 -6.76 9.34 10.32
N ALA A 128 -7.86 9.99 9.92
CA ALA A 128 -9.07 10.09 10.74
C ALA A 128 -9.78 8.73 10.93
N LEU A 129 -9.78 7.88 9.90
CA LEU A 129 -10.43 6.56 9.96
C LEU A 129 -9.53 5.44 10.47
N LEU A 130 -8.20 5.66 10.59
CA LEU A 130 -7.25 4.62 11.00
C LEU A 130 -7.58 3.94 12.34
N PRO A 131 -7.96 4.65 13.41
CA PRO A 131 -8.34 4.00 14.67
C PRO A 131 -9.54 3.07 14.52
N LEU A 132 -10.54 3.46 13.73
CA LEU A 132 -11.73 2.64 13.45
C LEU A 132 -11.40 1.46 12.55
N ALA A 133 -10.55 1.65 11.56
CA ALA A 133 -10.04 0.58 10.69
C ALA A 133 -9.30 -0.49 11.51
N ASN A 134 -8.45 -0.08 12.46
CA ASN A 134 -7.77 -1.01 13.35
C ASN A 134 -8.74 -1.78 14.24
N LYS A 135 -9.79 -1.12 14.77
CA LYS A 135 -10.84 -1.81 15.54
C LYS A 135 -11.57 -2.88 14.73
N GLU A 136 -11.82 -2.64 13.43
CA GLU A 136 -12.39 -3.66 12.55
C GLU A 136 -11.39 -4.80 12.26
N LEU A 137 -10.12 -4.47 12.09
CA LEU A 137 -9.05 -5.46 11.82
C LEU A 137 -8.70 -6.33 13.03
N GLU A 138 -8.90 -5.86 14.26
CA GLU A 138 -8.70 -6.65 15.47
C GLU A 138 -9.51 -7.96 15.42
N LYS A 139 -10.71 -7.94 14.87
CA LYS A 139 -11.57 -9.12 14.66
C LYS A 139 -10.92 -10.16 13.73
N PHE A 140 -9.96 -9.72 12.94
CA PHE A 140 -9.18 -10.56 12.01
C PHE A 140 -7.75 -10.83 12.50
N GLY A 141 -7.46 -10.51 13.78
CA GLY A 141 -6.13 -10.72 14.36
C GLY A 141 -5.03 -9.90 13.68
N SER A 142 -5.38 -8.78 13.05
CA SER A 142 -4.44 -7.91 12.31
C SER A 142 -4.62 -6.46 12.71
N GLN A 143 -3.57 -5.66 12.52
CA GLN A 143 -3.61 -4.20 12.68
C GLN A 143 -2.78 -3.50 11.62
N ILE A 144 -3.11 -2.26 11.32
CA ILE A 144 -2.34 -1.36 10.45
C ILE A 144 -1.31 -0.61 11.30
N ILE A 145 -0.07 -0.59 10.83
CA ILE A 145 1.04 0.13 11.47
C ILE A 145 1.53 1.34 10.66
N ALA A 146 1.15 1.44 9.39
CA ALA A 146 1.37 2.62 8.54
C ALA A 146 0.41 2.60 7.35
N VAL A 147 0.07 3.79 6.81
CA VAL A 147 -0.74 3.97 5.61
C VAL A 147 0.00 4.82 4.58
N TYR A 148 -0.22 4.53 3.30
CA TYR A 148 0.46 5.25 2.23
C TYR A 148 -0.37 5.28 0.94
N PRO A 149 -0.19 6.30 0.07
CA PRO A 149 -0.86 6.36 -1.22
C PRO A 149 -0.01 5.71 -2.31
N PHE A 150 -0.66 5.30 -3.38
CA PHE A 150 -0.06 5.27 -4.71
C PHE A 150 -0.25 6.62 -5.40
N PRO A 151 0.39 6.87 -6.58
CA PRO A 151 0.05 8.02 -7.42
C PRO A 151 -1.42 8.05 -7.79
N ALA A 152 -1.95 9.22 -8.16
CA ALA A 152 -3.35 9.36 -8.57
C ALA A 152 -3.77 8.28 -9.56
N GLN A 153 -4.86 7.60 -9.23
CA GLN A 153 -5.42 6.53 -10.04
C GLN A 153 -6.18 7.14 -11.22
N VAL A 154 -5.79 6.77 -12.43
CA VAL A 154 -6.34 7.27 -13.68
C VAL A 154 -6.74 6.11 -14.59
N ILE A 155 -7.36 6.39 -15.74
CA ILE A 155 -7.88 5.36 -16.64
C ILE A 155 -6.94 5.22 -17.84
N TRP A 156 -6.30 4.07 -17.96
CA TRP A 156 -5.42 3.68 -19.06
C TRP A 156 -6.22 2.90 -20.09
N CYS A 157 -6.21 3.31 -21.36
CA CYS A 157 -7.02 2.69 -22.39
C CYS A 157 -6.21 2.30 -23.62
N ARG A 158 -6.58 1.18 -24.24
CA ARG A 158 -6.04 0.69 -25.50
C ARG A 158 -6.48 1.54 -26.69
N GLN A 159 -7.71 2.07 -26.65
CA GLN A 159 -8.32 2.92 -27.67
C GLN A 159 -8.53 4.34 -27.13
N PRO A 160 -8.57 5.35 -28.00
CA PRO A 160 -8.77 6.74 -27.62
C PRO A 160 -9.95 6.96 -26.67
N VAL A 161 -9.76 7.85 -25.69
CA VAL A 161 -10.75 8.33 -24.74
C VAL A 161 -10.60 9.83 -24.60
N SER A 162 -11.68 10.58 -24.69
CA SER A 162 -11.73 12.03 -24.54
C SER A 162 -12.70 12.49 -23.46
N SER A 163 -13.61 11.60 -23.01
CA SER A 163 -14.62 11.87 -22.00
C SER A 163 -15.06 10.59 -21.29
N LEU A 164 -15.80 10.72 -20.18
CA LEU A 164 -16.42 9.56 -19.50
C LEU A 164 -17.42 8.83 -20.42
N ALA A 165 -18.07 9.54 -21.35
CA ALA A 165 -19.03 8.95 -22.29
C ALA A 165 -18.37 7.91 -23.22
N ASP A 166 -17.08 8.11 -23.58
CA ASP A 166 -16.32 7.18 -24.43
C ASP A 166 -16.03 5.84 -23.74
N LEU A 167 -16.20 5.77 -22.44
CA LEU A 167 -15.97 4.56 -21.65
C LEU A 167 -17.19 3.64 -21.60
N LYS A 168 -18.37 4.11 -22.03
CA LYS A 168 -19.61 3.32 -22.03
C LYS A 168 -19.43 2.02 -22.81
N GLY A 169 -19.83 0.90 -22.19
CA GLY A 169 -19.73 -0.44 -22.76
C GLY A 169 -18.34 -1.06 -22.75
N ARG A 170 -17.27 -0.31 -22.44
CA ARG A 170 -15.90 -0.86 -22.36
C ARG A 170 -15.72 -1.73 -21.13
N LYS A 171 -14.86 -2.74 -21.25
CA LYS A 171 -14.38 -3.55 -20.13
C LYS A 171 -13.25 -2.84 -19.44
N ILE A 172 -13.46 -2.43 -18.20
CA ILE A 172 -12.47 -1.66 -17.43
C ILE A 172 -11.99 -2.48 -16.25
N ARG A 173 -10.69 -2.74 -16.20
CA ARG A 173 -10.09 -3.42 -15.05
C ARG A 173 -10.17 -2.55 -13.80
N THR A 174 -10.62 -3.15 -12.72
CA THR A 174 -10.73 -2.59 -11.37
C THR A 174 -9.99 -3.46 -10.36
N PHE A 175 -9.84 -2.96 -9.11
CA PHE A 175 -9.17 -3.68 -8.02
C PHE A 175 -9.86 -3.51 -6.67
N GLY A 176 -11.09 -2.97 -6.65
CA GLY A 176 -11.88 -2.77 -5.44
C GLY A 176 -13.35 -2.59 -5.73
N ALA A 177 -14.18 -2.75 -4.71
CA ALA A 177 -15.63 -2.73 -4.86
C ALA A 177 -16.18 -1.34 -5.23
N SER A 178 -15.65 -0.26 -4.65
CA SER A 178 -16.06 1.11 -4.98
C SER A 178 -15.69 1.50 -6.41
N LEU A 179 -14.57 0.98 -6.94
CA LEU A 179 -14.24 1.14 -8.36
C LEU A 179 -15.23 0.39 -9.28
N ASN A 180 -15.73 -0.79 -8.84
CA ASN A 180 -16.79 -1.48 -9.60
C ASN A 180 -18.07 -0.65 -9.65
N ASP A 181 -18.46 -0.03 -8.53
CA ASP A 181 -19.61 0.87 -8.46
C ASP A 181 -19.45 2.03 -9.43
N PHE A 182 -18.29 2.71 -9.42
CA PHE A 182 -17.99 3.82 -10.33
C PHE A 182 -18.04 3.38 -11.80
N VAL A 183 -17.35 2.29 -12.15
CA VAL A 183 -17.29 1.79 -13.54
C VAL A 183 -18.68 1.39 -14.04
N THR A 184 -19.50 0.77 -13.19
CA THR A 184 -20.89 0.44 -13.52
C THR A 184 -21.74 1.70 -13.73
N ALA A 185 -21.56 2.71 -12.88
CA ALA A 185 -22.33 3.95 -12.95
C ALA A 185 -22.09 4.76 -14.23
N ILE A 186 -20.90 4.68 -14.82
CA ILE A 186 -20.59 5.30 -16.12
C ILE A 186 -21.05 4.43 -17.32
N GLY A 187 -21.74 3.30 -17.08
CA GLY A 187 -22.21 2.39 -18.12
C GLY A 187 -21.13 1.50 -18.73
N ALA A 188 -19.97 1.38 -18.08
CA ALA A 188 -18.90 0.45 -18.45
C ALA A 188 -19.03 -0.89 -17.70
N GLN A 189 -18.20 -1.87 -18.04
CA GLN A 189 -18.21 -3.22 -17.48
C GLN A 189 -16.97 -3.40 -16.58
N PRO A 190 -17.10 -3.50 -15.26
CA PRO A 190 -15.95 -3.75 -14.38
C PRO A 190 -15.44 -5.19 -14.54
N VAL A 191 -14.12 -5.35 -14.60
CA VAL A 191 -13.43 -6.64 -14.62
C VAL A 191 -12.39 -6.65 -13.51
N SER A 192 -12.59 -7.48 -12.49
CA SER A 192 -11.65 -7.61 -11.37
C SER A 192 -10.46 -8.49 -11.77
N ILE A 193 -9.27 -7.90 -11.86
CA ILE A 193 -8.03 -8.59 -12.24
C ILE A 193 -6.91 -8.13 -11.31
N GLY A 194 -6.12 -9.09 -10.76
CA GLY A 194 -4.93 -8.80 -9.96
C GLY A 194 -3.90 -7.97 -10.73
N PHE A 195 -3.22 -7.04 -10.06
CA PHE A 195 -2.33 -6.11 -10.75
C PHE A 195 -1.25 -6.78 -11.62
N PRO A 196 -0.59 -7.88 -11.19
CA PRO A 196 0.41 -8.57 -12.01
C PRO A 196 -0.12 -9.11 -13.34
N GLU A 197 -1.41 -9.39 -13.44
CA GLU A 197 -2.03 -9.99 -14.63
C GLU A 197 -2.56 -8.96 -15.64
N VAL A 198 -2.59 -7.67 -15.25
CA VAL A 198 -3.29 -6.64 -16.05
C VAL A 198 -2.59 -6.35 -17.38
N TYR A 199 -1.26 -6.35 -17.43
CA TYR A 199 -0.54 -6.17 -18.68
C TYR A 199 -1.02 -7.17 -19.75
N SER A 200 -1.02 -8.46 -19.42
CA SER A 200 -1.51 -9.52 -20.32
C SER A 200 -3.01 -9.41 -20.63
N ALA A 201 -3.81 -8.93 -19.67
CA ALA A 201 -5.25 -8.73 -19.90
C ALA A 201 -5.52 -7.60 -20.90
N LEU A 202 -4.78 -6.49 -20.80
CA LEU A 202 -4.83 -5.39 -21.76
C LEU A 202 -4.30 -5.86 -23.13
N GLU A 203 -3.14 -6.51 -23.19
CA GLU A 203 -2.55 -7.00 -24.43
C GLU A 203 -3.52 -7.89 -25.21
N ARG A 204 -4.15 -8.85 -24.54
CA ARG A 204 -5.09 -9.81 -25.16
C ARG A 204 -6.50 -9.28 -25.35
N GLY A 205 -6.82 -8.06 -24.89
CA GLY A 205 -8.17 -7.47 -25.01
C GLY A 205 -9.22 -8.07 -24.07
N VAL A 206 -8.78 -8.72 -22.99
CA VAL A 206 -9.67 -9.13 -21.89
C VAL A 206 -10.23 -7.89 -21.19
N ALA A 207 -9.41 -6.83 -21.08
CA ALA A 207 -9.82 -5.50 -20.69
C ALA A 207 -9.49 -4.48 -21.79
N ASP A 208 -10.39 -3.52 -22.02
CA ASP A 208 -10.20 -2.41 -22.97
C ASP A 208 -9.44 -1.26 -22.31
N CYS A 209 -9.71 -1.06 -21.02
CA CYS A 209 -9.06 -0.07 -20.16
C CYS A 209 -8.74 -0.68 -18.81
N ALA A 210 -7.92 0.02 -18.03
CA ALA A 210 -7.62 -0.36 -16.66
C ALA A 210 -7.40 0.86 -15.77
N VAL A 211 -7.83 0.80 -14.51
CA VAL A 211 -7.55 1.82 -13.51
C VAL A 211 -6.26 1.48 -12.79
N THR A 212 -5.32 2.43 -12.77
CA THR A 212 -4.12 2.37 -11.92
C THR A 212 -3.47 3.75 -11.80
N GLY A 213 -2.49 3.85 -10.88
CA GLY A 213 -1.67 5.06 -10.70
C GLY A 213 -0.88 5.45 -11.94
N THR A 214 -0.70 6.76 -12.14
CA THR A 214 0.04 7.31 -13.28
C THR A 214 1.45 6.75 -13.40
N GLY A 215 2.16 6.59 -12.27
CA GLY A 215 3.48 5.97 -12.21
C GLY A 215 3.42 4.44 -12.12
N SER A 216 2.37 3.87 -11.50
CA SER A 216 2.25 2.42 -11.34
C SER A 216 2.10 1.70 -12.69
N GLY A 217 1.29 2.25 -13.59
CA GLY A 217 1.15 1.73 -14.96
C GLY A 217 2.44 1.86 -15.77
N ASN A 218 3.21 2.94 -15.56
CA ASN A 218 4.54 3.11 -16.18
C ASN A 218 5.51 2.01 -15.69
N ALA A 219 5.64 1.82 -14.38
CA ALA A 219 6.52 0.79 -13.81
C ALA A 219 6.13 -0.64 -14.26
N ALA A 220 4.85 -0.88 -14.54
CA ALA A 220 4.33 -2.12 -15.08
C ALA A 220 4.29 -2.17 -16.63
N LYS A 221 4.85 -1.16 -17.30
CA LYS A 221 4.98 -1.06 -18.76
C LYS A 221 3.64 -1.06 -19.52
N TRP A 222 2.57 -0.57 -18.91
CA TRP A 222 1.26 -0.56 -19.57
C TRP A 222 1.23 0.33 -20.82
N TYR A 223 2.18 1.28 -20.95
CA TYR A 223 2.37 2.09 -22.16
C TYR A 223 2.69 1.25 -23.41
N GLU A 224 3.17 -0.01 -23.29
CA GLU A 224 3.40 -0.90 -24.42
C GLU A 224 2.09 -1.43 -25.02
N VAL A 225 1.02 -1.55 -24.20
CA VAL A 225 -0.26 -2.19 -24.52
C VAL A 225 -1.46 -1.26 -24.47
N THR A 226 -1.26 0.02 -24.12
CA THR A 226 -2.26 1.09 -24.12
C THR A 226 -1.75 2.29 -24.88
N THR A 227 -2.64 3.19 -25.31
CA THR A 227 -2.29 4.37 -26.12
C THR A 227 -2.70 5.69 -25.46
N ASN A 228 -3.63 5.64 -24.50
CA ASN A 228 -4.21 6.82 -23.89
C ASN A 228 -4.27 6.69 -22.36
N ILE A 229 -4.02 7.80 -21.68
CA ILE A 229 -4.36 8.02 -20.29
C ILE A 229 -5.46 9.07 -20.23
N TYR A 230 -6.62 8.70 -19.71
CA TYR A 230 -7.65 9.66 -19.35
C TYR A 230 -7.41 10.11 -17.91
N ASN A 231 -6.93 11.35 -17.77
CA ASN A 231 -6.46 11.93 -16.50
C ASN A 231 -7.65 12.45 -15.68
N LEU A 232 -8.55 11.55 -15.31
CA LEU A 232 -9.58 11.73 -14.30
C LEU A 232 -9.11 10.96 -13.06
N SER A 233 -8.75 11.66 -11.99
CA SER A 233 -8.37 11.02 -10.73
C SER A 233 -9.58 10.35 -10.09
N VAL A 234 -9.51 9.02 -9.94
CA VAL A 234 -10.56 8.21 -9.30
C VAL A 234 -10.12 7.62 -7.97
N GLY A 235 -9.08 8.16 -7.35
CA GLY A 235 -8.57 7.78 -6.03
C GLY A 235 -7.05 7.80 -5.96
N TRP A 236 -6.51 7.33 -4.83
CA TRP A 236 -5.08 7.31 -4.51
C TRP A 236 -4.58 5.91 -4.20
N ALA A 237 -5.45 4.91 -4.32
CA ALA A 237 -5.19 3.53 -3.92
C ALA A 237 -4.48 3.46 -2.57
N VAL A 238 -5.02 4.18 -1.57
CA VAL A 238 -4.44 4.20 -0.22
C VAL A 238 -4.24 2.77 0.25
N ALA A 239 -3.01 2.45 0.60
CA ALA A 239 -2.56 1.15 1.02
C ALA A 239 -2.13 1.18 2.50
N ALA A 240 -2.02 0.02 3.09
CA ALA A 240 -1.57 -0.11 4.48
C ALA A 240 -0.53 -1.21 4.62
N TYR A 241 0.35 -1.03 5.61
CA TYR A 241 1.19 -2.09 6.16
C TYR A 241 0.44 -2.73 7.32
N TYR A 242 0.16 -4.01 7.19
CA TYR A 242 -0.56 -4.83 8.15
C TYR A 242 0.42 -5.72 8.91
N VAL A 243 0.18 -5.91 10.21
CA VAL A 243 0.89 -6.89 11.04
C VAL A 243 -0.09 -7.85 11.70
N ASN A 244 0.37 -9.09 11.97
CA ASN A 244 -0.35 -10.02 12.83
C ASN A 244 -0.24 -9.56 14.28
N ILE A 245 -1.37 -9.37 14.97
CA ILE A 245 -1.38 -8.87 16.37
C ILE A 245 -0.67 -9.82 17.32
N ALA A 246 -0.84 -11.15 17.15
CA ALA A 246 -0.20 -12.12 18.02
C ALA A 246 1.33 -12.13 17.86
N TRP A 247 1.82 -11.97 16.63
CA TRP A 247 3.25 -11.80 16.36
C TRP A 247 3.75 -10.48 16.94
N TRP A 248 3.07 -9.36 16.66
CA TRP A 248 3.42 -8.03 17.14
C TRP A 248 3.57 -7.98 18.67
N ASN A 249 2.64 -8.61 19.39
CA ASN A 249 2.61 -8.64 20.85
C ASN A 249 3.70 -9.54 21.49
N LYS A 250 4.32 -10.45 20.72
CA LYS A 250 5.47 -11.26 21.17
C LYS A 250 6.78 -10.48 21.12
N LEU A 251 6.86 -9.40 20.35
CA LEU A 251 8.05 -8.56 20.31
C LEU A 251 8.20 -7.82 21.64
N ASP A 252 9.45 -7.60 22.06
CA ASP A 252 9.71 -6.72 23.21
C ASP A 252 9.42 -5.25 22.86
N GLN A 253 9.25 -4.42 23.87
CA GLN A 253 8.90 -3.01 23.68
C GLN A 253 9.94 -2.24 22.85
N PRO A 254 11.28 -2.35 23.11
CA PRO A 254 12.28 -1.68 22.30
C PRO A 254 12.23 -2.07 20.82
N THR A 255 11.98 -3.35 20.51
CA THR A 255 11.82 -3.82 19.13
C THR A 255 10.57 -3.23 18.47
N ARG A 256 9.42 -3.21 19.17
CA ARG A 256 8.20 -2.56 18.66
C ARG A 256 8.41 -1.08 18.41
N ASP A 257 9.06 -0.38 19.33
CA ASP A 257 9.33 1.07 19.19
C ASP A 257 10.22 1.35 17.98
N LEU A 258 11.26 0.54 17.77
CA LEU A 258 12.17 0.66 16.63
C LEU A 258 11.44 0.41 15.30
N ILE A 259 10.62 -0.64 15.22
CA ILE A 259 9.81 -0.93 14.04
C ILE A 259 8.82 0.22 13.80
N SER A 260 8.10 0.68 14.83
CA SER A 260 7.12 1.78 14.72
C SER A 260 7.77 3.07 14.25
N ALA A 261 8.93 3.44 14.79
CA ALA A 261 9.68 4.62 14.35
C ALA A 261 10.12 4.51 12.88
N THR A 262 10.60 3.33 12.47
CA THR A 262 11.00 3.07 11.08
C THR A 262 9.78 3.11 10.15
N MET A 263 8.65 2.53 10.55
CA MET A 263 7.42 2.56 9.77
C MET A 263 6.87 3.98 9.62
N LYS A 264 7.09 4.86 10.60
CA LYS A 264 6.74 6.29 10.48
C LYS A 264 7.58 6.98 9.40
N GLU A 265 8.87 6.68 9.30
CA GLU A 265 9.74 7.19 8.22
C GLU A 265 9.30 6.64 6.85
N VAL A 266 8.98 5.34 6.78
CA VAL A 266 8.42 4.70 5.59
C VAL A 266 7.13 5.42 5.16
N GLU A 267 6.19 5.64 6.08
CA GLU A 267 4.95 6.34 5.80
C GLU A 267 5.18 7.73 5.21
N LEU A 268 6.03 8.54 5.86
CA LEU A 268 6.33 9.90 5.39
C LEU A 268 6.97 9.90 4.00
N ALA A 269 7.92 8.99 3.76
CA ALA A 269 8.59 8.85 2.46
C ALA A 269 7.61 8.39 1.36
N GLN A 270 6.71 7.47 1.66
CA GLN A 270 5.68 6.97 0.73
C GLN A 270 4.67 8.08 0.37
N TRP A 271 4.19 8.88 1.34
CA TRP A 271 3.27 10.00 1.06
C TRP A 271 3.95 11.05 0.16
N LYS A 272 5.21 11.39 0.43
CA LYS A 272 6.00 12.30 -0.42
C LYS A 272 6.15 11.73 -1.83
N LEU A 273 6.55 10.46 -1.93
CA LEU A 273 6.72 9.79 -3.22
C LEU A 273 5.41 9.73 -4.02
N GLY A 274 4.28 9.41 -3.39
CA GLY A 274 2.97 9.38 -4.05
C GLY A 274 2.56 10.71 -4.66
N ALA A 275 2.83 11.83 -3.95
CA ALA A 275 2.58 13.17 -4.45
C ALA A 275 3.46 13.49 -5.67
N GLU A 276 4.78 13.29 -5.56
CA GLU A 276 5.76 13.57 -6.61
C GLU A 276 5.56 12.68 -7.84
N ALA A 277 5.28 11.40 -7.63
CA ALA A 277 5.13 10.40 -8.68
C ALA A 277 3.87 10.57 -9.55
N THR A 278 2.89 11.36 -9.12
CA THR A 278 1.65 11.57 -9.88
C THR A 278 1.91 12.33 -11.18
N GLN A 279 2.50 13.51 -11.10
CA GLN A 279 2.82 14.32 -12.28
C GLN A 279 3.99 13.73 -13.06
N ASP A 280 5.01 13.23 -12.35
CA ASP A 280 6.14 12.54 -12.98
C ASP A 280 5.67 11.38 -13.86
N GLY A 281 4.74 10.56 -13.38
CA GLY A 281 4.17 9.45 -14.15
C GLY A 281 3.47 9.93 -15.43
N LEU A 282 2.68 11.01 -15.37
CA LEU A 282 2.04 11.59 -16.55
C LEU A 282 3.08 12.09 -17.56
N ASP A 283 4.10 12.81 -17.09
CA ASP A 283 5.14 13.36 -17.97
C ASP A 283 6.01 12.27 -18.59
N CYS A 284 6.37 11.23 -17.83
CA CYS A 284 7.13 10.09 -18.34
C CYS A 284 6.36 9.34 -19.44
N ASN A 285 5.08 9.07 -19.21
CA ASN A 285 4.23 8.38 -20.20
C ASN A 285 3.98 9.23 -21.45
N ALA A 286 3.89 10.55 -21.30
CA ALA A 286 3.72 11.49 -22.40
C ALA A 286 5.02 11.82 -23.14
N GLY A 287 6.17 11.22 -22.80
CA GLY A 287 7.47 11.48 -23.42
C GLY A 287 8.08 12.85 -23.06
N LYS A 288 7.62 13.49 -21.99
CA LYS A 288 8.09 14.81 -21.54
C LYS A 288 9.31 14.66 -20.62
N ALA A 289 10.51 14.63 -21.18
CA ALA A 289 11.76 14.39 -20.46
C ALA A 289 12.02 15.36 -19.28
N ALA A 290 11.61 16.64 -19.42
CA ALA A 290 11.84 17.65 -18.40
C ALA A 290 11.14 17.34 -17.08
N GLY A 291 9.93 16.74 -17.10
CA GLY A 291 9.13 16.37 -15.95
C GLY A 291 9.35 14.93 -15.46
N CYS A 292 10.01 14.08 -16.23
CA CYS A 292 10.22 12.65 -15.94
C CYS A 292 11.51 12.44 -15.13
N LYS A 293 11.40 12.11 -13.84
CA LYS A 293 12.54 11.98 -12.91
C LYS A 293 12.52 10.68 -12.11
N ILE A 294 11.34 10.08 -11.93
CA ILE A 294 11.13 8.93 -11.05
C ILE A 294 10.92 7.65 -11.86
N HIS A 295 10.14 7.73 -12.95
CA HIS A 295 9.73 6.59 -13.77
C HIS A 295 10.51 6.52 -15.08
N THR A 296 10.12 5.59 -15.94
CA THR A 296 10.74 5.39 -17.25
C THR A 296 10.16 6.37 -18.27
N LEU A 297 11.05 7.14 -18.93
CA LEU A 297 10.66 8.01 -20.03
C LEU A 297 10.26 7.17 -21.25
N VAL A 298 9.02 7.32 -21.69
CA VAL A 298 8.50 6.65 -22.89
C VAL A 298 8.80 7.51 -24.13
N THR A 299 9.72 7.07 -24.98
CA THR A 299 10.15 7.82 -26.18
C THR A 299 9.45 7.37 -27.45
N ASP A 300 9.39 6.06 -27.69
CA ASP A 300 8.97 5.52 -28.99
C ASP A 300 7.44 5.42 -29.17
N LYS A 301 6.72 5.29 -28.06
CA LYS A 301 5.26 5.17 -28.02
C LYS A 301 4.67 6.05 -26.92
N ALA A 302 5.05 7.33 -26.94
CA ALA A 302 4.51 8.29 -25.99
C ALA A 302 2.97 8.28 -25.98
N MET A 303 2.40 8.17 -24.79
CA MET A 303 0.95 8.08 -24.63
C MET A 303 0.28 9.42 -24.79
N LYS A 304 -0.94 9.42 -25.31
CA LYS A 304 -1.78 10.61 -25.27
C LYS A 304 -2.41 10.76 -23.87
N VAL A 305 -2.00 11.77 -23.15
CA VAL A 305 -2.65 12.17 -21.89
C VAL A 305 -3.77 13.15 -22.21
N VAL A 306 -4.99 12.84 -21.77
CA VAL A 306 -6.19 13.64 -21.96
C VAL A 306 -6.74 14.03 -20.60
N ASP A 307 -6.75 15.32 -20.31
CA ASP A 307 -7.30 15.82 -19.06
C ASP A 307 -8.83 15.74 -19.04
N ALA A 308 -9.36 15.36 -17.88
CA ALA A 308 -10.81 15.31 -17.67
C ALA A 308 -11.44 16.70 -17.72
N THR A 309 -12.60 16.79 -18.39
CA THR A 309 -13.35 18.02 -18.48
C THR A 309 -13.99 18.42 -17.13
N PRO A 310 -14.37 19.70 -16.94
CA PRO A 310 -15.13 20.10 -15.75
C PRO A 310 -16.44 19.32 -15.59
N GLU A 311 -17.11 19.00 -16.70
CA GLU A 311 -18.36 18.23 -16.75
C GLU A 311 -18.14 16.81 -16.25
N ASP A 312 -17.05 16.14 -16.67
CA ASP A 312 -16.72 14.79 -16.24
C ASP A 312 -16.31 14.75 -14.74
N LYS A 313 -15.61 15.78 -14.27
CA LYS A 313 -15.33 15.93 -12.83
C LYS A 313 -16.60 16.14 -12.01
N ALA A 314 -17.55 16.92 -12.51
CA ALA A 314 -18.85 17.10 -11.86
C ALA A 314 -19.68 15.82 -11.88
N ALA A 315 -19.66 15.06 -12.99
CA ALA A 315 -20.30 13.75 -13.10
C ALA A 315 -19.70 12.75 -12.12
N LEU A 316 -18.37 12.69 -12.00
CA LEU A 316 -17.70 11.86 -11.00
C LEU A 316 -18.17 12.19 -9.59
N LYS A 317 -18.19 13.46 -9.20
CA LYS A 317 -18.67 13.90 -7.89
C LYS A 317 -20.10 13.44 -7.60
N LYS A 318 -20.99 13.56 -8.59
CA LYS A 318 -22.38 13.09 -8.47
C LYS A 318 -22.44 11.56 -8.32
N ILE A 319 -21.64 10.81 -9.08
CA ILE A 319 -21.55 9.34 -8.96
C ILE A 319 -21.06 8.94 -7.57
N VAL A 320 -20.05 9.63 -7.05
CA VAL A 320 -19.55 9.38 -5.68
C VAL A 320 -20.68 9.50 -4.66
N GLU A 321 -21.43 10.60 -4.71
CA GLU A 321 -22.51 10.88 -3.77
C GLU A 321 -23.69 9.91 -3.89
N THR A 322 -24.11 9.59 -5.13
CA THR A 322 -25.36 8.86 -5.39
C THR A 322 -25.19 7.35 -5.58
N VAL A 323 -23.96 6.87 -5.84
CA VAL A 323 -23.70 5.45 -6.14
C VAL A 323 -22.59 4.87 -5.26
N VAL A 324 -21.41 5.51 -5.24
CA VAL A 324 -20.23 4.92 -4.60
C VAL A 324 -20.38 4.87 -3.09
N ILE A 325 -20.73 6.00 -2.45
CA ILE A 325 -20.94 6.06 -1.00
C ILE A 325 -22.09 5.14 -0.56
N PRO A 326 -23.28 5.19 -1.18
CA PRO A 326 -24.36 4.25 -0.85
C PRO A 326 -23.99 2.78 -1.07
N GLY A 327 -23.28 2.47 -2.14
CA GLY A 327 -22.80 1.13 -2.47
C GLY A 327 -21.87 0.58 -1.39
N TRP A 328 -20.92 1.40 -0.93
CA TRP A 328 -20.04 1.05 0.17
C TRP A 328 -20.81 0.85 1.48
N VAL A 329 -21.72 1.77 1.84
CA VAL A 329 -22.53 1.64 3.07
C VAL A 329 -23.38 0.37 3.03
N LYS A 330 -23.94 0.02 1.86
CA LYS A 330 -24.70 -1.24 1.70
C LYS A 330 -23.85 -2.47 2.01
N ARG A 331 -22.56 -2.49 1.62
CA ARG A 331 -21.64 -3.60 1.89
C ARG A 331 -21.10 -3.60 3.32
N CYS A 332 -20.83 -2.43 3.87
CA CYS A 332 -20.23 -2.26 5.17
C CYS A 332 -21.24 -2.29 6.33
N GLY A 333 -22.47 -1.92 6.05
CA GLY A 333 -23.57 -1.83 7.02
C GLY A 333 -23.89 -0.40 7.47
N PRO A 334 -25.07 -0.19 8.12
CA PRO A 334 -25.58 1.15 8.51
C PRO A 334 -24.59 1.96 9.35
N ARG A 335 -23.87 1.32 10.25
CA ARG A 335 -22.86 1.97 11.10
C ARG A 335 -21.78 2.69 10.29
N CYS A 336 -21.43 2.17 9.11
CA CYS A 336 -20.46 2.80 8.22
C CYS A 336 -20.99 4.11 7.64
N GLY A 337 -22.29 4.21 7.37
CA GLY A 337 -22.93 5.45 6.94
C GLY A 337 -22.93 6.53 8.05
N GLU A 338 -23.16 6.13 9.30
CA GLU A 338 -23.05 7.03 10.46
C GLU A 338 -21.62 7.56 10.60
N ILE A 339 -20.62 6.66 10.60
CA ILE A 339 -19.19 7.02 10.68
C ILE A 339 -18.79 7.92 9.50
N TYR A 340 -19.26 7.60 8.29
CA TYR A 340 -18.99 8.44 7.12
C TYR A 340 -19.49 9.88 7.34
N ASN A 341 -20.73 10.04 7.78
CA ASN A 341 -21.33 11.35 8.03
C ASN A 341 -20.66 12.11 9.18
N GLU A 342 -20.20 11.40 10.20
CA GLU A 342 -19.54 12.00 11.36
C GLU A 342 -18.09 12.42 11.03
N VAL A 343 -17.33 11.57 10.33
CA VAL A 343 -15.88 11.73 10.17
C VAL A 343 -15.50 12.24 8.77
N VAL A 344 -16.08 11.68 7.71
CA VAL A 344 -15.64 11.92 6.32
C VAL A 344 -16.39 13.07 5.66
N ALA A 345 -17.71 13.13 5.85
CA ALA A 345 -18.55 14.16 5.22
C ALA A 345 -18.13 15.59 5.57
N PRO A 346 -17.71 15.94 6.81
CA PRO A 346 -17.20 17.28 7.11
C PRO A 346 -15.94 17.66 6.32
N MET A 347 -15.13 16.69 5.92
CA MET A 347 -13.90 16.90 5.17
C MET A 347 -14.12 16.99 3.66
N THR A 348 -15.12 16.28 3.14
CA THR A 348 -15.37 16.16 1.69
C THR A 348 -16.52 17.03 1.18
N GLY A 349 -17.40 17.46 2.09
CA GLY A 349 -18.65 18.14 1.74
C GLY A 349 -19.72 17.22 1.10
N LEU A 350 -19.46 15.91 1.02
CA LEU A 350 -20.39 14.89 0.51
C LEU A 350 -21.01 14.15 1.69
N LYS A 351 -22.34 14.01 1.68
CA LYS A 351 -23.07 13.32 2.75
C LYS A 351 -23.69 12.02 2.26
N PHE A 352 -23.67 11.01 3.09
CA PHE A 352 -24.51 9.83 2.89
C PHE A 352 -25.92 10.13 3.35
N THR A 353 -26.90 9.89 2.48
CA THR A 353 -28.33 9.90 2.78
C THR A 353 -28.86 8.47 2.61
N ALA A 354 -29.48 7.92 3.64
CA ALA A 354 -30.19 6.65 3.51
C ALA A 354 -31.43 6.89 2.64
N ASN A 355 -31.55 6.13 1.56
CA ASN A 355 -32.74 6.10 0.70
C ASN A 355 -33.79 5.16 1.29
#